data_ce57f3e8b60ff4e98cf9bcfb38ac1c74
#
_entry.id   ce57f3e8b60ff4e98cf9bcfb38ac1c74
#
_cell.length_a   1.000
_cell.length_b   1.000
_cell.length_c   1.000
_cell.angle_alpha   90.00
_cell.angle_beta   90.00
_cell.angle_gamma   90.00
#
_symmetry.space_group_name_H-M   'P 1'
#
loop_
_entity.id
_entity.type
_entity.pdbx_description
1 polymer ?
#
loop_
_entity_poly.entity_id
_entity_poly.type
_entity_poly.pdbx_seq_one_letter_code
_entity_poly.pdbx_strand_id
1 'polypeptide(L)'
;MSSNDNYIFELPIKVRDYEVDSEGIVNNANYLHYLEHTRHEFCHQAGFSFREMHSQGIDPVLRKVEIEYLTPLGLGEEMISKLNLVRQGVRFIFQQDIYKPDGTPVVKASVICVCIENGKLSRGDILAQRFEKYLNK
;
A
#
# COMPACT_ATOMS: atom_id res chain seq x y z
N MET A 1 -12.84 1.25 -18.30
CA MET A 1 -12.51 1.14 -17.70
C MET A 1 -11.46 0.74 -17.37
N SER A 2 -11.23 0.78 -16.85
CA SER A 2 -10.05 0.56 -16.63
C SER A 2 -9.80 -0.71 -16.16
N SER A 3 -9.03 -1.23 -16.68
CA SER A 3 -8.60 -2.43 -16.40
C SER A 3 -7.99 -2.62 -15.11
N ASN A 4 -7.93 -1.62 -14.45
CA ASN A 4 -7.26 -1.68 -13.27
C ASN A 4 -8.05 -2.06 -12.17
N ASP A 5 -9.08 -2.74 -12.40
CA ASP A 5 -9.95 -3.11 -11.34
C ASP A 5 -9.61 -4.44 -10.75
N ASN A 6 -8.36 -4.85 -10.86
CA ASN A 6 -7.89 -6.08 -10.27
C ASN A 6 -7.39 -5.89 -8.86
N TYR A 7 -7.96 -4.94 -8.13
CA TYR A 7 -7.58 -4.72 -6.75
C TYR A 7 -7.95 -5.91 -5.88
N ILE A 8 -7.03 -6.31 -5.03
CA ILE A 8 -7.23 -7.44 -4.14
C ILE A 8 -7.67 -7.00 -2.75
N PHE A 9 -7.63 -5.70 -2.47
CA PHE A 9 -7.96 -5.19 -1.15
C PHE A 9 -8.39 -3.73 -1.26
N GLU A 10 -9.39 -3.34 -0.47
CA GLU A 10 -9.86 -1.97 -0.38
C GLU A 10 -10.07 -1.62 1.08
N LEU A 11 -9.72 -0.39 1.43
CA LEU A 11 -9.85 0.09 2.80
C LEU A 11 -10.43 1.50 2.79
N PRO A 12 -11.61 1.70 3.39
CA PRO A 12 -12.13 3.05 3.54
C PRO A 12 -11.40 3.77 4.67
N ILE A 13 -11.03 5.03 4.43
CA ILE A 13 -10.34 5.85 5.40
C ILE A 13 -10.97 7.22 5.38
N LYS A 14 -11.07 7.86 6.56
CA LYS A 14 -11.56 9.22 6.67
C LYS A 14 -10.42 10.12 7.12
N VAL A 15 -10.31 11.29 6.49
CA VAL A 15 -9.29 12.27 6.83
C VAL A 15 -9.53 12.81 8.23
N ARG A 16 -8.49 12.81 9.07
CA ARG A 16 -8.55 13.27 10.45
C ARG A 16 -7.96 14.67 10.57
N ASP A 17 -8.36 15.38 11.64
CA ASP A 17 -7.98 16.78 11.84
C ASP A 17 -6.49 17.02 11.74
N TYR A 18 -5.71 16.18 12.36
CA TYR A 18 -4.26 16.39 12.44
C TYR A 18 -3.55 16.03 11.14
N GLU A 19 -4.28 15.58 10.13
CA GLU A 19 -3.69 15.21 8.84
C GLU A 19 -3.73 16.33 7.82
N VAL A 20 -4.46 17.40 8.11
CA VAL A 20 -4.55 18.53 7.17
C VAL A 20 -3.58 19.63 7.59
N ASP A 21 -3.11 20.38 6.61
CA ASP A 21 -2.19 21.48 6.86
C ASP A 21 -2.97 22.79 7.00
N SER A 22 -2.24 23.91 7.04
CA SER A 22 -2.85 25.21 7.24
C SER A 22 -3.75 25.65 6.09
N GLU A 23 -3.66 24.98 4.96
CA GLU A 23 -4.54 25.27 3.81
C GLU A 23 -5.79 24.39 3.81
N GLY A 24 -5.94 23.54 4.81
CA GLY A 24 -7.14 22.69 4.91
C GLY A 24 -7.09 21.44 4.06
N ILE A 25 -5.96 21.10 3.48
CA ILE A 25 -5.82 19.88 2.69
C ILE A 25 -4.79 18.97 3.33
N VAL A 26 -4.91 17.67 3.02
CA VAL A 26 -4.02 16.65 3.57
C VAL A 26 -2.59 16.95 3.16
N ASN A 27 -1.69 16.93 4.14
CA ASN A 27 -0.27 17.12 3.89
C ASN A 27 0.27 15.96 3.06
N ASN A 28 1.14 16.26 2.10
CA ASN A 28 1.66 15.26 1.17
C ASN A 28 2.26 14.05 1.87
N ALA A 29 2.92 14.24 3.00
CA ALA A 29 3.54 13.15 3.75
C ALA A 29 2.51 12.16 4.30
N ASN A 30 1.30 12.62 4.56
CA ASN A 30 0.27 11.75 5.12
C ASN A 30 -0.26 10.73 4.12
N TYR A 31 -0.14 11.01 2.82
CA TYR A 31 -0.53 10.01 1.84
C TYR A 31 0.35 8.77 1.95
N LEU A 32 1.62 8.93 2.26
CA LEU A 32 2.50 7.78 2.48
C LEU A 32 2.05 6.98 3.69
N HIS A 33 1.55 7.64 4.72
CA HIS A 33 1.00 6.96 5.89
C HIS A 33 -0.27 6.19 5.54
N TYR A 34 -1.13 6.74 4.71
CA TYR A 34 -2.34 6.04 4.27
C TYR A 34 -1.96 4.78 3.49
N LEU A 35 -0.96 4.88 2.63
CA LEU A 35 -0.51 3.72 1.86
C LEU A 35 0.08 2.64 2.76
N GLU A 36 0.88 3.04 3.74
CA GLU A 36 1.46 2.09 4.69
C GLU A 36 0.38 1.40 5.51
N HIS A 37 -0.57 2.18 6.01
CA HIS A 37 -1.67 1.64 6.78
C HIS A 37 -2.46 0.60 5.95
N THR A 38 -2.68 0.91 4.69
CA THR A 38 -3.40 -0.01 3.81
C THR A 38 -2.65 -1.33 3.64
N ARG A 39 -1.32 -1.27 3.47
CA ARG A 39 -0.52 -2.48 3.35
C ARG A 39 -0.56 -3.31 4.63
N HIS A 40 -0.52 -2.65 5.80
CA HIS A 40 -0.57 -3.35 7.08
C HIS A 40 -1.92 -4.02 7.27
N GLU A 41 -3.01 -3.33 6.94
CA GLU A 41 -4.34 -3.91 7.07
C GLU A 41 -4.54 -5.07 6.11
N PHE A 42 -4.00 -4.96 4.91
CA PHE A 42 -4.04 -6.05 3.95
C PHE A 42 -3.34 -7.30 4.50
N CYS A 43 -2.14 -7.13 5.02
CA CYS A 43 -1.39 -8.26 5.57
C CYS A 43 -2.12 -8.88 6.77
N HIS A 44 -2.72 -8.05 7.59
CA HIS A 44 -3.48 -8.51 8.74
C HIS A 44 -4.65 -9.38 8.29
N GLN A 45 -5.38 -8.92 7.29
CA GLN A 45 -6.50 -9.68 6.76
C GLN A 45 -6.04 -10.97 6.08
N ALA A 46 -4.86 -10.95 5.47
CA ALA A 46 -4.30 -12.12 4.81
C ALA A 46 -3.80 -13.17 5.81
N GLY A 47 -3.79 -12.85 7.08
CA GLY A 47 -3.44 -13.81 8.12
C GLY A 47 -2.02 -13.72 8.65
N PHE A 48 -1.27 -12.70 8.26
CA PHE A 48 0.07 -12.50 8.81
C PHE A 48 0.40 -11.01 8.84
N SER A 49 1.03 -10.59 9.91
CA SER A 49 1.43 -9.19 10.05
C SER A 49 2.91 -9.05 9.74
N PHE A 50 3.32 -7.82 9.48
CA PHE A 50 4.75 -7.54 9.30
C PHE A 50 5.53 -7.92 10.57
N ARG A 51 4.90 -7.73 11.72
CA ARG A 51 5.54 -8.08 13.00
C ARG A 51 5.79 -9.57 13.09
N GLU A 52 4.82 -10.39 12.69
CA GLU A 52 4.99 -11.84 12.71
C GLU A 52 6.06 -12.28 11.74
N MET A 53 6.07 -11.71 10.54
CA MET A 53 7.09 -12.03 9.55
C MET A 53 8.48 -11.66 10.08
N HIS A 54 8.60 -10.50 10.69
CA HIS A 54 9.87 -10.06 11.26
C HIS A 54 10.37 -11.06 12.30
N SER A 55 9.47 -11.56 13.15
CA SER A 55 9.86 -12.53 14.18
C SER A 55 10.36 -13.82 13.57
N GLN A 56 10.04 -14.08 12.31
CA GLN A 56 10.49 -15.27 11.60
C GLN A 56 11.69 -14.97 10.69
N GLY A 57 12.23 -13.76 10.80
CA GLY A 57 13.38 -13.36 9.99
C GLY A 57 13.02 -12.94 8.57
N ILE A 58 11.75 -12.63 8.33
CA ILE A 58 11.27 -12.22 7.00
C ILE A 58 10.84 -10.77 7.08
N ASP A 59 11.56 -9.90 6.35
CA ASP A 59 11.29 -8.47 6.39
C ASP A 59 11.07 -7.93 4.98
N PRO A 60 9.81 -7.61 4.62
CA PRO A 60 9.56 -6.85 3.40
C PRO A 60 10.01 -5.41 3.67
N VAL A 61 10.99 -4.96 2.93
CA VAL A 61 11.60 -3.64 3.15
C VAL A 61 11.30 -2.74 1.97
N LEU A 62 10.83 -1.54 2.25
CA LEU A 62 10.54 -0.55 1.23
C LEU A 62 11.84 -0.15 0.52
N ARG A 63 11.81 -0.21 -0.79
CA ARG A 63 12.96 0.16 -1.61
C ARG A 63 12.72 1.43 -2.38
N LYS A 64 11.51 1.60 -2.92
CA LYS A 64 11.21 2.73 -3.79
C LYS A 64 9.73 3.03 -3.75
N VAL A 65 9.38 4.30 -3.78
CA VAL A 65 7.99 4.73 -3.90
C VAL A 65 7.92 5.70 -5.07
N GLU A 66 6.96 5.46 -5.96
CA GLU A 66 6.59 6.44 -6.98
C GLU A 66 5.16 6.82 -6.68
N ILE A 67 4.90 8.10 -6.50
CA ILE A 67 3.57 8.57 -6.12
C ILE A 67 3.21 9.80 -6.94
N GLU A 68 1.99 9.78 -7.46
CA GLU A 68 1.44 10.90 -8.22
C GLU A 68 0.24 11.45 -7.46
N TYR A 69 0.26 12.73 -7.19
CA TYR A 69 -0.81 13.43 -6.46
C TYR A 69 -1.74 14.04 -7.49
N LEU A 70 -2.99 13.63 -7.52
CA LEU A 70 -3.94 14.04 -8.56
C LEU A 70 -5.01 14.99 -8.05
N THR A 71 -5.62 14.69 -6.92
CA THR A 71 -6.69 15.52 -6.35
C THR A 71 -6.49 15.58 -4.84
N PRO A 72 -6.44 16.78 -4.25
CA PRO A 72 -6.25 16.87 -2.79
C PRO A 72 -7.51 16.44 -2.04
N LEU A 73 -7.30 15.96 -0.82
CA LEU A 73 -8.37 15.65 0.11
C LEU A 73 -8.40 16.72 1.20
N GLY A 74 -9.60 17.06 1.64
CA GLY A 74 -9.78 18.02 2.72
C GLY A 74 -10.22 17.35 4.00
N LEU A 75 -10.37 18.19 5.03
CA LEU A 75 -10.77 17.73 6.35
C LEU A 75 -12.09 16.98 6.28
N GLY A 76 -12.11 15.82 6.90
CA GLY A 76 -13.34 15.03 7.01
C GLY A 76 -13.77 14.28 5.74
N GLU A 77 -13.06 14.46 4.64
CA GLU A 77 -13.41 13.72 3.43
C GLU A 77 -13.10 12.25 3.59
N GLU A 78 -13.85 11.43 2.88
CA GLU A 78 -13.64 9.99 2.87
C GLU A 78 -12.89 9.60 1.62
N MET A 79 -12.13 8.51 1.73
CA MET A 79 -11.38 7.97 0.61
C MET A 79 -11.48 6.46 0.63
N ILE A 80 -11.21 5.83 -0.50
CA ILE A 80 -11.07 4.39 -0.59
C ILE A 80 -9.67 4.11 -1.09
N SER A 81 -8.88 3.43 -0.25
CA SER A 81 -7.51 3.06 -0.58
C SER A 81 -7.50 1.64 -1.12
N LYS A 82 -7.04 1.47 -2.34
CA LYS A 82 -7.09 0.19 -3.03
C LYS A 82 -5.69 -0.32 -3.29
N LEU A 83 -5.55 -1.64 -3.32
CA LEU A 83 -4.23 -2.25 -3.38
C LEU A 83 -4.23 -3.48 -4.29
N ASN A 84 -3.22 -3.57 -5.12
CA ASN A 84 -2.85 -4.76 -5.87
C ASN A 84 -1.42 -5.14 -5.52
N LEU A 85 -1.04 -6.36 -5.81
CA LEU A 85 0.31 -6.84 -5.53
C LEU A 85 0.79 -7.70 -6.68
N VAL A 86 1.97 -7.38 -7.22
CA VAL A 86 2.62 -8.20 -8.24
C VAL A 86 4.06 -8.44 -7.85
N ARG A 87 4.61 -9.53 -8.36
CA ARG A 87 6.03 -9.83 -8.16
C ARG A 87 6.77 -9.70 -9.49
N GLN A 88 7.91 -9.00 -9.47
CA GLN A 88 8.80 -8.93 -10.62
C GLN A 88 10.20 -9.27 -10.12
N GLY A 89 10.61 -10.50 -10.34
CA GLY A 89 11.92 -10.96 -9.86
C GLY A 89 11.98 -10.92 -8.35
N VAL A 90 12.92 -10.17 -7.80
CA VAL A 90 13.08 -10.02 -6.35
C VAL A 90 12.19 -8.91 -5.79
N ARG A 91 11.47 -8.18 -6.64
CA ARG A 91 10.68 -7.03 -6.20
C ARG A 91 9.22 -7.42 -6.03
N PHE A 92 8.62 -6.90 -4.96
CA PHE A 92 7.19 -7.02 -4.71
C PHE A 92 6.62 -5.62 -4.83
N ILE A 93 5.71 -5.42 -5.78
CA ILE A 93 5.19 -4.11 -6.12
C ILE A 93 3.75 -4.03 -5.67
N PHE A 94 3.50 -3.13 -4.70
CA PHE A 94 2.15 -2.81 -4.29
C PHE A 94 1.69 -1.66 -5.15
N GLN A 95 0.75 -1.92 -6.04
CA GLN A 95 0.09 -0.85 -6.79
C GLN A 95 -1.02 -0.33 -5.89
N GLN A 96 -0.90 0.89 -5.43
CA GLN A 96 -1.83 1.45 -4.45
C GLN A 96 -2.41 2.75 -4.96
N ASP A 97 -3.73 2.77 -5.07
CA ASP A 97 -4.43 3.92 -5.60
C ASP A 97 -5.48 4.35 -4.61
N ILE A 98 -5.65 5.66 -4.46
CA ILE A 98 -6.65 6.22 -3.54
C ILE A 98 -7.66 6.99 -4.37
N TYR A 99 -8.93 6.76 -4.09
CA TYR A 99 -10.04 7.40 -4.79
C TYR A 99 -10.99 8.03 -3.79
N LYS A 100 -11.68 9.07 -4.20
CA LYS A 100 -12.86 9.53 -3.46
C LYS A 100 -13.99 8.52 -3.70
N PRO A 101 -15.02 8.51 -2.84
CA PRO A 101 -16.13 7.57 -3.04
C PRO A 101 -16.82 7.69 -4.39
N ASP A 102 -16.76 8.87 -5.03
CA ASP A 102 -17.37 9.07 -6.33
C ASP A 102 -16.46 8.59 -7.48
N GLY A 103 -15.29 8.05 -7.18
CA GLY A 103 -14.36 7.55 -8.20
C GLY A 103 -13.31 8.53 -8.63
N THR A 104 -13.30 9.75 -8.09
CA THR A 104 -12.27 10.74 -8.43
C THR A 104 -10.91 10.25 -7.94
N PRO A 105 -9.89 10.15 -8.81
CA PRO A 105 -8.57 9.68 -8.36
C PRO A 105 -7.87 10.75 -7.54
N VAL A 106 -7.33 10.33 -6.40
CA VAL A 106 -6.62 11.19 -5.47
C VAL A 106 -5.12 10.98 -5.57
N VAL A 107 -4.70 9.72 -5.53
CA VAL A 107 -3.29 9.33 -5.58
C VAL A 107 -3.16 8.05 -6.38
N LYS A 108 -2.10 7.98 -7.18
CA LYS A 108 -1.68 6.72 -7.81
C LYS A 108 -0.25 6.47 -7.41
N ALA A 109 0.04 5.28 -6.90
CA ALA A 109 1.36 4.99 -6.36
C ALA A 109 1.79 3.56 -6.63
N SER A 110 3.11 3.40 -6.77
CA SER A 110 3.76 2.10 -6.81
C SER A 110 4.74 2.05 -5.65
N VAL A 111 4.57 1.08 -4.78
CA VAL A 111 5.41 0.91 -3.60
C VAL A 111 6.18 -0.39 -3.79
N ILE A 112 7.49 -0.28 -3.96
CA ILE A 112 8.34 -1.41 -4.32
C ILE A 112 9.11 -1.87 -3.09
N CYS A 113 8.93 -3.14 -2.75
CA CYS A 113 9.58 -3.76 -1.60
C CYS A 113 10.45 -4.90 -2.07
N VAL A 114 11.48 -5.21 -1.27
CA VAL A 114 12.31 -6.40 -1.45
C VAL A 114 12.27 -7.18 -0.14
N CYS A 115 12.57 -8.46 -0.21
CA CYS A 115 12.53 -9.31 0.96
C CYS A 115 13.93 -9.46 1.54
N ILE A 116 14.08 -9.15 2.81
CA ILE A 116 15.29 -9.38 3.57
C ILE A 116 15.03 -10.60 4.45
N GLU A 117 15.86 -11.63 4.34
CA GLU A 117 15.73 -12.80 5.19
C GLU A 117 16.96 -12.92 6.07
N ASN A 118 16.74 -12.92 7.37
CA ASN A 118 17.82 -13.03 8.34
C ASN A 118 18.94 -12.03 8.08
N GLY A 119 18.52 -10.80 7.73
CA GLY A 119 19.45 -9.70 7.52
C GLY A 119 20.07 -9.61 6.14
N LYS A 120 19.70 -10.48 5.22
CA LYS A 120 20.29 -10.48 3.87
C LYS A 120 19.20 -10.38 2.80
N LEU A 121 19.54 -9.72 1.71
CA LEU A 121 18.64 -9.65 0.56
C LEU A 121 18.42 -11.06 0.04
N SER A 122 17.17 -11.44 -0.13
CA SER A 122 16.80 -12.76 -0.62
C SER A 122 16.08 -12.65 -1.95
N ARG A 123 15.84 -13.80 -2.57
CA ARG A 123 15.08 -13.84 -3.81
C ARG A 123 13.59 -13.59 -3.55
N GLY A 124 13.15 -13.71 -2.30
CA GLY A 124 11.78 -13.44 -1.93
C GLY A 124 10.83 -14.60 -2.12
N ASP A 125 11.35 -15.82 -2.33
CA ASP A 125 10.48 -16.96 -2.57
C ASP A 125 9.58 -17.27 -1.38
N ILE A 126 10.09 -17.10 -0.15
CA ILE A 126 9.26 -17.33 1.03
C ILE A 126 8.13 -16.30 1.12
N LEU A 127 8.43 -15.06 0.77
CA LEU A 127 7.43 -14.00 0.78
C LEU A 127 6.38 -14.25 -0.31
N ALA A 128 6.82 -14.71 -1.48
CA ALA A 128 5.92 -15.04 -2.57
C ALA A 128 4.95 -16.15 -2.16
N GLN A 129 5.42 -17.12 -1.39
CA GLN A 129 4.56 -18.18 -0.88
C GLN A 129 3.50 -17.64 0.05
N ARG A 130 3.88 -16.70 0.93
CA ARG A 130 2.94 -16.10 1.87
C ARG A 130 1.85 -15.35 1.13
N PHE A 131 2.18 -14.70 0.02
CA PHE A 131 1.24 -13.89 -0.74
C PHE A 131 0.65 -14.62 -1.95
N GLU A 132 0.88 -15.90 -2.09
CA GLU A 132 0.55 -16.65 -3.31
C GLU A 132 -0.87 -16.41 -3.80
N LYS A 133 -1.84 -16.44 -2.91
CA LYS A 133 -3.25 -16.24 -3.26
C LYS A 133 -3.55 -14.85 -3.78
N TYR A 134 -2.73 -13.90 -3.45
CA TYR A 134 -2.99 -12.49 -3.70
C TYR A 134 -2.18 -11.90 -4.84
N LEU A 135 -1.18 -12.63 -5.31
CA LEU A 135 -0.34 -12.09 -6.37
C LEU A 135 -1.08 -12.09 -7.69
N ASN A 136 -1.13 -10.93 -8.33
CA ASN A 136 -1.66 -10.80 -9.67
C ASN A 136 -0.59 -11.19 -10.66
N LYS A 137 -1.00 -11.81 -11.75
CA LYS A 137 -0.05 -12.30 -12.75
C LYS A 137 -0.10 -11.49 -14.02
#